data_4e80df907e9c0ec83822a5f5bd5c3fd7
#
_entry.id   4e80df907e9c0ec83822a5f5bd5c3fd7
#
_cell.length_a   1.000
_cell.length_b   1.000
_cell.length_c   1.000
_cell.angle_alpha   90.00
_cell.angle_beta   90.00
_cell.angle_gamma   90.00
#
_symmetry.space_group_name_H-M   'P 1'
#
loop_
_entity.id
_entity.type
_entity.pdbx_description
1 polymer ?
#
loop_
_entity_poly.entity_id
_entity_poly.type
_entity_poly.pdbx_seq_one_letter_code
_entity_poly.pdbx_strand_id
1 'polypeptide(L)'
;MNEIGFEKSLREVEEIIKINKAEYDQVFIIGFSIGATIAWMCSEHDINGIIGYYGSRIRDHKEIEPRCPALLFFPARERSFNVKNLEMYLKKKKNTLIKIIEAEHGFMNPFYRTYDCNECKNCVEISLEFLKANVIR
;
A
#
# COMPACT_ATOMS: atom_id res chain seq x y z
N MET A 1 -16.66 3.88 -2.52
CA MET A 1 -16.45 5.22 -1.88
C MET A 1 -16.40 6.27 -2.97
N ASN A 2 -17.13 7.36 -2.82
CA ASN A 2 -17.12 8.45 -3.79
C ASN A 2 -15.91 9.36 -3.56
N GLU A 3 -15.67 10.31 -4.48
CA GLU A 3 -14.52 11.22 -4.42
C GLU A 3 -14.50 12.06 -3.14
N ILE A 4 -15.65 12.55 -2.70
CA ILE A 4 -15.75 13.37 -1.48
C ILE A 4 -15.32 12.55 -0.26
N GLY A 5 -15.81 11.31 -0.16
CA GLY A 5 -15.46 10.40 0.93
C GLY A 5 -13.99 10.00 0.90
N PHE A 6 -13.44 9.78 -0.29
CA PHE A 6 -12.04 9.44 -0.46
C PHE A 6 -11.13 10.59 -0.01
N GLU A 7 -11.42 11.80 -0.46
CA GLU A 7 -10.62 12.98 -0.08
C GLU A 7 -10.70 13.25 1.42
N LYS A 8 -11.88 13.07 2.01
CA LYS A 8 -12.06 13.23 3.46
C LYS A 8 -11.20 12.22 4.21
N SER A 9 -11.24 10.95 3.79
CA SER A 9 -10.44 9.88 4.42
C SER A 9 -8.95 10.16 4.29
N LEU A 10 -8.52 10.64 3.12
CA LEU A 10 -7.12 10.99 2.92
C LEU A 10 -6.68 12.09 3.89
N ARG A 11 -7.48 13.16 4.03
CA ARG A 11 -7.15 14.24 4.95
C ARG A 11 -7.11 13.78 6.42
N GLU A 12 -8.02 12.87 6.80
CA GLU A 12 -8.02 12.30 8.15
C GLU A 12 -6.76 11.50 8.41
N VAL A 13 -6.30 10.70 7.45
CA VAL A 13 -5.06 9.93 7.58
C VAL A 13 -3.86 10.87 7.64
N GLU A 14 -3.83 11.90 6.81
CA GLU A 14 -2.75 12.88 6.83
C GLU A 14 -2.63 13.59 8.19
N GLU A 15 -3.76 13.90 8.82
CA GLU A 15 -3.78 14.47 10.16
C GLU A 15 -3.24 13.50 11.22
N ILE A 16 -3.60 12.21 11.10
CA ILE A 16 -3.08 11.16 11.99
C ILE A 16 -1.56 11.02 11.83
N ILE A 17 -1.05 11.09 10.61
CA ILE A 17 0.40 11.09 10.35
C ILE A 17 1.07 12.23 11.10
N LYS A 18 0.53 13.41 10.98
CA LYS A 18 1.07 14.63 11.59
C LYS A 18 1.17 14.48 13.11
N ILE A 19 0.07 13.99 13.73
CA ILE A 19 0.02 13.76 15.17
C ILE A 19 1.07 12.72 15.59
N ASN A 20 1.17 11.61 14.87
CA ASN A 20 2.08 10.53 15.22
C ASN A 20 3.55 10.91 15.00
N LYS A 21 3.84 11.69 13.98
CA LYS A 21 5.22 12.17 13.76
C LYS A 21 5.70 13.07 14.89
N ALA A 22 4.80 13.77 15.56
CA ALA A 22 5.15 14.61 16.69
C ALA A 22 5.50 13.79 17.94
N GLU A 23 5.01 12.55 18.05
CA GLU A 23 5.20 11.70 19.22
C GLU A 23 6.17 10.55 19.02
N TYR A 24 6.32 10.06 17.79
CA TYR A 24 7.11 8.87 17.49
C TYR A 24 8.22 9.18 16.48
N ASP A 25 9.37 8.53 16.66
CA ASP A 25 10.51 8.70 15.78
C ASP A 25 10.29 8.05 14.42
N GLN A 26 9.43 7.03 14.34
CA GLN A 26 9.21 6.28 13.12
C GLN A 26 7.74 6.01 12.91
N VAL A 27 7.27 6.24 11.68
CA VAL A 27 5.87 6.05 11.29
C VAL A 27 5.82 5.29 9.96
N PHE A 28 5.04 4.21 9.94
CA PHE A 28 4.72 3.44 8.75
C PHE A 28 3.21 3.41 8.56
N ILE A 29 2.76 3.29 7.32
CA ILE A 29 1.34 3.14 7.01
C ILE A 29 1.15 1.80 6.29
N ILE A 30 0.18 1.02 6.76
CA ILE A 30 -0.23 -0.22 6.09
C ILE A 30 -1.70 -0.08 5.73
N GLY A 31 -2.02 -0.29 4.47
CA GLY A 31 -3.39 -0.16 3.99
C GLY A 31 -3.82 -1.30 3.10
N PHE A 32 -5.13 -1.55 3.08
CA PHE A 32 -5.77 -2.61 2.30
C PHE A 32 -6.85 -1.98 1.42
N SER A 33 -6.92 -2.41 0.16
CA SER A 33 -7.92 -1.92 -0.78
C SER A 33 -7.88 -0.39 -0.89
N ILE A 34 -8.96 0.33 -0.57
CA ILE A 34 -8.99 1.79 -0.61
C ILE A 34 -7.92 2.39 0.34
N GLY A 35 -7.66 1.72 1.46
CA GLY A 35 -6.60 2.10 2.39
C GLY A 35 -5.21 2.01 1.78
N ALA A 36 -4.99 1.05 0.87
CA ALA A 36 -3.72 0.94 0.15
C ALA A 36 -3.53 2.12 -0.80
N THR A 37 -4.58 2.58 -1.45
CA THR A 37 -4.52 3.77 -2.31
C THR A 37 -4.19 5.01 -1.48
N ILE A 38 -4.80 5.14 -0.31
CA ILE A 38 -4.51 6.24 0.62
C ILE A 38 -3.05 6.18 1.08
N ALA A 39 -2.57 4.99 1.45
CA ALA A 39 -1.16 4.79 1.83
C ALA A 39 -0.22 5.22 0.70
N TRP A 40 -0.53 4.84 -0.54
CA TRP A 40 0.23 5.25 -1.71
C TRP A 40 0.31 6.77 -1.84
N MET A 41 -0.82 7.45 -1.68
CA MET A 41 -0.85 8.91 -1.75
C MET A 41 -0.06 9.53 -0.60
N CYS A 42 -0.08 8.91 0.58
CA CYS A 42 0.68 9.39 1.74
C CYS A 42 2.19 9.12 1.62
N SER A 43 2.63 8.34 0.64
CA SER A 43 4.05 8.06 0.45
C SER A 43 4.86 9.30 0.06
N GLU A 44 4.20 10.40 -0.29
CA GLU A 44 4.86 11.67 -0.54
C GLU A 44 5.19 12.44 0.74
N HIS A 45 4.69 11.98 1.88
CA HIS A 45 5.04 12.57 3.18
C HIS A 45 6.37 12.02 3.68
N ASP A 46 6.96 12.75 4.62
CA ASP A 46 8.22 12.34 5.27
C ASP A 46 7.91 11.34 6.39
N ILE A 47 7.69 10.09 6.00
CA ILE A 47 7.46 8.94 6.90
C ILE A 47 8.46 7.85 6.53
N ASN A 48 8.47 6.76 7.31
CA ASN A 48 9.48 5.71 7.15
C ASN A 48 9.14 4.69 6.08
N GLY A 49 7.87 4.57 5.69
CA GLY A 49 7.47 3.69 4.61
C GLY A 49 5.99 3.41 4.59
N ILE A 50 5.54 2.86 3.47
CA ILE A 50 4.15 2.42 3.32
C ILE A 50 4.11 0.99 2.78
N ILE A 51 3.06 0.26 3.15
CA ILE A 51 2.75 -1.04 2.59
C ILE A 51 1.28 -1.00 2.13
N GLY A 52 1.04 -1.34 0.87
CA GLY A 52 -0.31 -1.33 0.32
C GLY A 52 -0.67 -2.68 -0.28
N TYR A 53 -1.82 -3.22 0.12
CA TYR A 53 -2.35 -4.48 -0.40
C TYR A 53 -3.54 -4.21 -1.31
N TYR A 54 -3.44 -4.67 -2.55
CA TYR A 54 -4.50 -4.59 -3.58
C TYR A 54 -5.20 -3.24 -3.69
N GLY A 55 -4.40 -2.20 -3.81
CA GLY A 55 -4.92 -0.84 -4.02
C GLY A 55 -5.32 -0.61 -5.47
N SER A 56 -6.54 -1.01 -5.82
CA SER A 56 -6.99 -0.96 -7.22
C SER A 56 -7.08 0.46 -7.78
N ARG A 57 -7.24 1.48 -6.94
CA ARG A 57 -7.33 2.87 -7.38
C ARG A 57 -5.96 3.55 -7.47
N ILE A 58 -4.87 2.86 -7.13
CA ILE A 58 -3.51 3.38 -7.32
C ILE A 58 -3.30 3.73 -8.80
N ARG A 59 -3.92 2.99 -9.71
CA ARG A 59 -3.85 3.25 -11.15
C ARG A 59 -4.33 4.66 -11.53
N ASP A 60 -5.18 5.26 -10.71
CA ASP A 60 -5.68 6.61 -10.92
C ASP A 60 -4.76 7.68 -10.33
N HIS A 61 -3.69 7.27 -9.63
CA HIS A 61 -2.76 8.15 -8.95
C HIS A 61 -1.31 7.76 -9.26
N LYS A 62 -1.03 7.47 -10.53
CA LYS A 62 0.28 7.05 -10.99
C LYS A 62 1.32 8.16 -10.95
N GLU A 63 0.89 9.40 -10.87
CA GLU A 63 1.77 10.57 -10.80
C GLU A 63 2.50 10.70 -9.47
N ILE A 64 2.05 10.00 -8.43
CA ILE A 64 2.68 10.02 -7.11
C ILE A 64 4.14 9.55 -7.22
N GLU A 65 5.04 10.32 -6.62
CA GLU A 65 6.45 9.97 -6.51
C GLU A 65 6.79 9.76 -5.03
N PRO A 66 6.91 8.51 -4.58
CA PRO A 66 7.16 8.23 -3.16
C PRO A 66 8.45 8.89 -2.65
N ARG A 67 8.37 9.53 -1.51
CA ARG A 67 9.52 10.07 -0.79
C ARG A 67 10.02 9.12 0.30
N CYS A 68 9.34 7.99 0.48
CA CYS A 68 9.71 6.94 1.42
C CYS A 68 9.62 5.60 0.71
N PRO A 69 10.21 4.54 1.27
CA PRO A 69 10.05 3.20 0.72
C PRO A 69 8.59 2.81 0.66
N ALA A 70 8.17 2.26 -0.49
CA ALA A 70 6.80 1.85 -0.74
C ALA A 70 6.77 0.41 -1.23
N LEU A 71 6.11 -0.46 -0.49
CA LEU A 71 5.91 -1.86 -0.86
C LEU A 71 4.46 -2.07 -1.23
N LEU A 72 4.23 -2.49 -2.47
CA LEU A 72 2.87 -2.68 -2.98
C LEU A 72 2.67 -4.15 -3.40
N PHE A 73 1.56 -4.73 -2.95
CA PHE A 73 1.14 -6.07 -3.34
C PHE A 73 -0.08 -5.97 -4.24
N PHE A 74 -0.02 -6.60 -5.41
CA PHE A 74 -1.16 -6.67 -6.30
C PHE A 74 -1.52 -8.13 -6.57
N PRO A 75 -2.82 -8.49 -6.56
CA PRO A 75 -3.23 -9.84 -6.91
C PRO A 75 -3.14 -10.03 -8.43
N ALA A 76 -2.59 -11.17 -8.85
CA ALA A 76 -2.48 -11.47 -10.27
C ALA A 76 -3.85 -11.56 -10.94
N ARG A 77 -4.87 -12.01 -10.20
CA ARG A 77 -6.23 -12.16 -10.71
C ARG A 77 -7.11 -10.96 -10.32
N GLU A 78 -6.64 -9.76 -10.65
CA GLU A 78 -7.42 -8.54 -10.47
C GLU A 78 -8.26 -8.30 -11.72
N ARG A 79 -9.58 -8.16 -11.55
CA ARG A 79 -10.52 -8.02 -12.67
C ARG A 79 -10.73 -6.59 -13.15
N SER A 80 -10.43 -5.61 -12.31
CA SER A 80 -10.75 -4.21 -12.61
C SER A 80 -9.73 -3.53 -13.52
N PHE A 81 -8.52 -4.09 -13.65
CA PHE A 81 -7.46 -3.48 -14.47
C PHE A 81 -6.35 -4.48 -14.79
N ASN A 82 -5.44 -4.09 -15.69
CA ASN A 82 -4.29 -4.91 -16.07
C ASN A 82 -3.15 -4.68 -15.08
N VAL A 83 -2.92 -5.66 -14.20
CA VAL A 83 -1.91 -5.57 -13.15
C VAL A 83 -0.49 -5.46 -13.73
N LYS A 84 -0.19 -6.19 -14.80
CA LYS A 84 1.14 -6.17 -15.43
C LYS A 84 1.47 -4.79 -15.97
N ASN A 85 0.51 -4.10 -16.59
CA ASN A 85 0.73 -2.76 -17.11
C ASN A 85 1.03 -1.79 -15.97
N LEU A 86 0.30 -1.90 -14.87
CA LEU A 86 0.53 -1.05 -13.70
C LEU A 86 1.90 -1.34 -13.07
N GLU A 87 2.26 -2.60 -12.93
CA GLU A 87 3.57 -3.00 -12.43
C GLU A 87 4.69 -2.38 -13.26
N MET A 88 4.59 -2.50 -14.58
CA MET A 88 5.62 -1.99 -15.49
C MET A 88 5.81 -0.49 -15.36
N TYR A 89 4.74 0.24 -15.08
CA TYR A 89 4.81 1.68 -14.87
C TYR A 89 5.41 2.02 -13.51
N LEU A 90 4.90 1.40 -12.44
CA LEU A 90 5.27 1.77 -11.08
C LEU A 90 6.68 1.32 -10.68
N LYS A 91 7.16 0.19 -11.20
CA LYS A 91 8.47 -0.33 -10.81
C LYS A 91 9.64 0.57 -11.22
N LYS A 92 9.41 1.51 -12.13
CA LYS A 92 10.41 2.48 -12.56
C LYS A 92 10.61 3.61 -11.55
N LYS A 93 9.69 3.76 -10.61
CA LYS A 93 9.76 4.81 -9.60
C LYS A 93 10.76 4.45 -8.52
N LYS A 94 11.49 5.45 -8.03
CA LYS A 94 12.38 5.28 -6.89
C LYS A 94 11.58 4.87 -5.66
N ASN A 95 12.21 4.14 -4.77
CA ASN A 95 11.63 3.72 -3.50
C ASN A 95 10.43 2.78 -3.62
N THR A 96 10.09 2.30 -4.82
CA THR A 96 8.87 1.51 -5.05
C THR A 96 9.22 0.06 -5.36
N LEU A 97 8.68 -0.86 -4.56
CA LEU A 97 8.83 -2.29 -4.72
C LEU A 97 7.46 -2.91 -4.92
N ILE A 98 7.30 -3.65 -6.02
CA ILE A 98 6.02 -4.26 -6.41
C ILE A 98 6.13 -5.78 -6.31
N LYS A 99 5.15 -6.41 -5.67
CA LYS A 99 5.02 -7.87 -5.62
C LYS A 99 3.66 -8.26 -6.19
N ILE A 100 3.66 -9.11 -7.21
CA ILE A 100 2.44 -9.69 -7.75
C ILE A 100 2.24 -11.05 -7.11
N ILE A 101 1.07 -11.26 -6.52
CA ILE A 101 0.73 -12.46 -5.75
C ILE A 101 -0.33 -13.26 -6.51
N GLU A 102 -0.16 -14.56 -6.61
CA GLU A 102 -1.12 -15.46 -7.27
C GLU A 102 -2.35 -15.64 -6.39
N ALA A 103 -3.19 -14.61 -6.36
CA ALA A 103 -4.37 -14.52 -5.51
C ALA A 103 -5.38 -13.56 -6.12
N GLU A 104 -6.49 -13.34 -5.43
CA GLU A 104 -7.54 -12.41 -5.83
C GLU A 104 -7.64 -11.24 -4.87
N HIS A 105 -8.32 -10.18 -5.30
CA HIS A 105 -8.57 -9.01 -4.45
C HIS A 105 -9.19 -9.45 -3.13
N GLY A 106 -8.66 -8.96 -2.02
CA GLY A 106 -9.16 -9.30 -0.68
C GLY A 106 -8.51 -10.53 -0.05
N PHE A 107 -7.46 -11.09 -0.65
CA PHE A 107 -6.85 -12.36 -0.20
C PHE A 107 -6.29 -12.31 1.22
N MET A 108 -6.06 -11.14 1.77
CA MET A 108 -5.54 -10.97 3.14
C MET A 108 -6.63 -11.02 4.21
N ASN A 109 -7.90 -10.96 3.81
CA ASN A 109 -9.01 -10.85 4.74
C ASN A 109 -9.67 -12.22 4.96
N PRO A 110 -9.55 -12.82 6.18
CA PRO A 110 -10.10 -14.15 6.44
C PRO A 110 -11.62 -14.24 6.37
N PHE A 111 -12.32 -13.10 6.35
CA PHE A 111 -13.78 -13.06 6.22
C PHE A 111 -14.24 -13.00 4.77
N TYR A 112 -13.31 -12.88 3.82
CA TYR A 112 -13.65 -12.82 2.40
C TYR A 112 -13.51 -14.20 1.77
N ARG A 113 -14.37 -14.49 0.79
CA ARG A 113 -14.32 -15.72 0.01
C ARG A 113 -12.97 -15.92 -0.68
N THR A 114 -12.30 -14.81 -1.02
CA THR A 114 -11.04 -14.82 -1.75
C THR A 114 -9.82 -15.01 -0.83
N TYR A 115 -10.03 -15.17 0.47
CA TYR A 115 -8.94 -15.33 1.43
C TYR A 115 -8.02 -16.51 1.03
N ASP A 116 -6.72 -16.24 1.06
CA ASP A 116 -5.70 -17.25 0.79
C ASP A 116 -4.73 -17.28 1.97
N CYS A 117 -4.86 -18.28 2.80
CA CYS A 117 -4.08 -18.41 4.03
C CYS A 117 -2.57 -18.47 3.76
N ASN A 118 -2.16 -19.22 2.74
CA ASN A 118 -0.73 -19.39 2.43
C ASN A 118 -0.13 -18.09 1.90
N GLU A 119 -0.82 -17.42 1.00
CA GLU A 119 -0.34 -16.14 0.45
C GLU A 119 -0.40 -15.04 1.51
N CYS A 120 -1.39 -15.07 2.40
CA CYS A 120 -1.44 -14.15 3.52
C CYS A 120 -0.19 -14.26 4.40
N LYS A 121 0.18 -15.48 4.77
CA LYS A 121 1.38 -15.74 5.59
C LYS A 121 2.64 -15.26 4.86
N ASN A 122 2.75 -15.57 3.57
CA ASN A 122 3.88 -15.16 2.75
C ASN A 122 4.02 -13.64 2.72
N CYS A 123 2.92 -12.93 2.49
CA CYS A 123 2.93 -11.47 2.44
C CYS A 123 3.24 -10.84 3.80
N VAL A 124 2.78 -11.45 4.89
CA VAL A 124 3.10 -10.97 6.24
C VAL A 124 4.62 -11.06 6.47
N GLU A 125 5.24 -12.17 6.08
CA GLU A 125 6.69 -12.34 6.21
C GLU A 125 7.46 -11.28 5.41
N ILE A 126 7.07 -11.08 4.16
CA ILE A 126 7.69 -10.07 3.29
C ILE A 126 7.51 -8.67 3.90
N SER A 127 6.33 -8.38 4.42
CA SER A 127 6.03 -7.10 5.05
C SER A 127 6.88 -6.86 6.30
N LEU A 128 7.04 -7.88 7.14
CA LEU A 128 7.88 -7.78 8.34
C LEU A 128 9.34 -7.52 7.99
N GLU A 129 9.86 -8.18 6.96
CA GLU A 129 11.22 -7.95 6.48
C GLU A 129 11.38 -6.52 5.97
N PHE A 130 10.39 -6.03 5.24
CA PHE A 130 10.38 -4.65 4.75
C PHE A 130 10.42 -3.65 5.91
N LEU A 131 9.59 -3.86 6.92
CA LEU A 131 9.57 -2.97 8.09
C LEU A 131 10.92 -2.96 8.80
N LYS A 132 11.50 -4.13 9.04
CA LYS A 132 12.80 -4.26 9.69
C LYS A 132 13.91 -3.57 8.89
N ALA A 133 13.88 -3.69 7.56
CA ALA A 133 14.88 -3.09 6.70
C ALA A 133 14.81 -1.55 6.69
N ASN A 134 13.66 -0.98 7.01
CA ASN A 134 13.43 0.46 6.91
C ASN A 134 13.29 1.17 8.26
N VAL A 135 13.51 0.44 9.35
CA VAL A 135 13.60 1.04 10.68
C VAL A 135 14.95 1.77 10.79
N ILE A 136 14.90 3.03 11.16
CA ILE A 136 16.10 3.84 11.38
C ILE A 136 16.65 3.51 12.78
N ARG A 137 17.90 3.14 12.81
CA ARG A 137 18.56 2.77 14.07
C ARG A 137 19.43 3.90 14.59
#